data_e143f7e5a4913528e660dd7e48eeabd9
#
_entry.id   e143f7e5a4913528e660dd7e48eeabd9
#
_cell.length_a   1.000
_cell.length_b   1.000
_cell.length_c   1.000
_cell.angle_alpha   90.00
_cell.angle_beta   90.00
_cell.angle_gamma   90.00
#
_symmetry.space_group_name_H-M   'P 1'
#
loop_
_entity.id
_entity.type
_entity.pdbx_description
1 polymer ?
#
loop_
_entity_poly.entity_id
_entity_poly.type
_entity_poly.pdbx_seq_one_letter_code
_entity_poly.pdbx_strand_id
1 'polypeptide(L)'
;MVKRLLCAGCAAVLLAASLAGCGSTASPSASASSAASASADPAMAGWEKYTASWYDVFDTVTTVIGYASSEEEWDRQMDALHQDLAEYHQLYDIYNHYEGVTNLYDLNRSAAQGPVAVDQRIMDLLVESKEMYKTTSGKMNVAFGAVLSIWHDYREAGLNDPDSAQLPPMEQLIAASEHCSIDDLVLDEEAGTVYFADDQLQLDVGSVGKGYAVEMVARAAEERGLASA
;
A
#
# COMPACT_ATOMS: atom_id res chain seq x y z
N MET A 1 -23.06 -48.92 30.98
CA MET A 1 -21.93 -49.74 31.36
C MET A 1 -21.03 -49.97 30.14
N VAL A 2 -19.71 -49.74 30.28
CA VAL A 2 -18.64 -50.08 29.32
C VAL A 2 -18.54 -49.18 28.09
N LYS A 3 -17.63 -48.17 28.17
CA LYS A 3 -16.42 -47.98 27.39
C LYS A 3 -15.78 -46.60 27.68
N ARG A 4 -15.08 -46.54 28.79
CA ARG A 4 -13.98 -45.57 29.01
C ARG A 4 -12.77 -46.45 29.25
N LEU A 5 -11.87 -46.54 28.25
CA LEU A 5 -10.45 -46.94 28.36
C LEU A 5 -9.94 -47.06 26.93
N LEU A 6 -9.12 -46.07 26.54
CA LEU A 6 -8.04 -46.18 25.54
C LEU A 6 -7.76 -44.79 24.97
N CYS A 7 -6.98 -43.99 25.71
CA CYS A 7 -6.23 -42.86 25.21
C CYS A 7 -5.25 -42.38 26.30
N ALA A 8 -4.45 -43.30 26.82
CA ALA A 8 -3.38 -43.02 27.79
C ALA A 8 -2.08 -43.75 27.41
N GLY A 9 -1.72 -43.76 26.14
CA GLY A 9 -0.57 -44.50 25.65
C GLY A 9 0.38 -43.83 24.65
N CYS A 10 0.04 -42.60 24.17
CA CYS A 10 0.87 -41.96 23.13
C CYS A 10 1.61 -40.66 23.54
N ALA A 11 1.59 -40.31 24.84
CA ALA A 11 2.25 -39.07 25.30
C ALA A 11 3.64 -39.29 25.96
N ALA A 12 4.17 -40.49 25.97
CA ALA A 12 5.39 -40.82 26.71
C ALA A 12 6.63 -41.15 25.85
N VAL A 13 6.57 -41.00 24.53
CA VAL A 13 7.70 -41.39 23.64
C VAL A 13 8.40 -40.19 22.98
N LEU A 14 7.95 -38.95 23.17
CA LEU A 14 8.57 -37.77 22.55
C LEU A 14 9.44 -36.90 23.46
N LEU A 15 9.83 -37.37 24.67
CA LEU A 15 10.62 -36.57 25.60
C LEU A 15 12.03 -37.18 25.90
N ALA A 16 12.54 -38.07 25.06
CA ALA A 16 13.84 -38.74 25.33
C ALA A 16 14.90 -38.58 24.22
N ALA A 17 14.80 -37.57 23.35
CA ALA A 17 15.77 -37.39 22.25
C ALA A 17 16.49 -36.03 22.20
N SER A 18 16.57 -35.26 23.30
CA SER A 18 17.25 -33.94 23.28
C SER A 18 18.31 -33.73 24.38
N LEU A 19 19.02 -34.79 24.78
CA LEU A 19 20.13 -34.70 25.75
C LEU A 19 21.37 -35.49 25.28
N ALA A 20 21.95 -35.04 24.15
CA ALA A 20 23.31 -35.42 23.79
C ALA A 20 23.94 -34.29 22.96
N GLY A 21 24.32 -33.22 23.61
CA GLY A 21 25.14 -32.14 23.06
C GLY A 21 26.39 -32.01 23.93
N CYS A 22 27.51 -32.44 23.40
CA CYS A 22 28.83 -32.49 24.03
C CYS A 22 29.27 -31.14 24.59
N GLY A 23 29.75 -31.19 25.81
CA GLY A 23 30.51 -30.12 26.39
C GLY A 23 31.88 -29.95 25.70
N SER A 24 32.19 -28.71 25.40
CA SER A 24 33.56 -28.22 25.23
C SER A 24 33.62 -26.83 25.85
N THR A 25 34.37 -26.78 26.96
CA THR A 25 34.76 -25.55 27.63
C THR A 25 35.66 -24.73 26.72
N ALA A 26 35.17 -23.61 26.23
CA ALA A 26 36.00 -22.53 25.70
C ALA A 26 35.43 -21.20 26.20
N SER A 27 36.29 -20.41 26.81
CA SER A 27 36.04 -19.07 27.33
C SER A 27 35.34 -18.17 26.32
N PRO A 28 34.44 -17.27 26.74
CA PRO A 28 33.87 -16.30 25.84
C PRO A 28 34.92 -15.25 25.49
N SER A 29 35.59 -15.44 24.38
CA SER A 29 36.23 -14.34 23.67
C SER A 29 35.12 -13.51 23.04
N ALA A 30 34.98 -12.26 23.44
CA ALA A 30 34.11 -11.32 22.87
C ALA A 30 34.46 -11.15 21.38
N SER A 31 33.80 -11.91 20.52
CA SER A 31 33.78 -11.61 19.09
C SER A 31 32.88 -10.39 18.91
N ALA A 32 33.51 -9.22 18.84
CA ALA A 32 32.91 -8.08 18.22
C ALA A 32 32.41 -8.51 16.83
N SER A 33 31.11 -8.58 16.70
CA SER A 33 30.47 -8.64 15.39
C SER A 33 30.99 -7.44 14.60
N SER A 34 31.90 -7.67 13.68
CA SER A 34 32.27 -6.69 12.69
C SER A 34 31.00 -6.48 11.84
N ALA A 35 30.21 -5.46 12.20
CA ALA A 35 29.34 -4.84 11.25
C ALA A 35 30.22 -4.57 10.03
N ALA A 36 29.87 -5.20 8.91
CA ALA A 36 30.48 -4.88 7.64
C ALA A 36 30.34 -3.37 7.49
N SER A 37 31.45 -2.65 7.58
CA SER A 37 31.55 -1.28 7.11
C SER A 37 31.23 -1.33 5.63
N ALA A 38 29.99 -1.03 5.28
CA ALA A 38 29.71 -0.50 3.97
C ALA A 38 30.68 0.67 3.82
N SER A 39 31.52 0.63 2.80
CA SER A 39 32.44 1.71 2.49
C SER A 39 31.59 2.97 2.33
N ALA A 40 31.66 3.87 3.31
CA ALA A 40 30.96 5.13 3.25
C ALA A 40 31.40 5.81 1.96
N ASP A 41 30.46 6.19 1.12
CA ASP A 41 30.74 6.98 -0.07
C ASP A 41 31.48 8.23 0.39
N PRO A 42 32.66 8.55 -0.16
CA PRO A 42 33.39 9.74 0.22
C PRO A 42 32.59 11.04 0.04
N ALA A 43 31.57 11.02 -0.83
CA ALA A 43 30.65 12.14 -1.04
C ALA A 43 29.72 12.38 0.17
N MET A 44 29.53 11.40 1.05
CA MET A 44 28.71 11.49 2.26
C MET A 44 29.53 11.68 3.56
N ALA A 45 30.80 12.06 3.42
CA ALA A 45 31.64 12.31 4.60
C ALA A 45 31.10 13.51 5.39
N GLY A 46 30.68 13.27 6.64
CA GLY A 46 30.10 14.28 7.52
C GLY A 46 28.56 14.35 7.48
N TRP A 47 27.90 13.46 6.73
CA TRP A 47 26.45 13.38 6.74
C TRP A 47 25.97 12.63 7.99
N GLU A 48 24.82 13.10 8.53
CA GLU A 48 24.17 12.50 9.68
C GLU A 48 22.88 11.81 9.25
N LYS A 49 22.47 10.79 10.04
CA LYS A 49 21.25 10.05 9.80
C LYS A 49 20.05 10.75 10.44
N TYR A 50 19.00 10.95 9.65
CA TYR A 50 17.74 11.56 10.08
C TYR A 50 16.56 10.63 9.84
N THR A 51 15.42 10.97 10.47
CA THR A 51 14.15 10.26 10.30
C THR A 51 13.01 11.27 10.37
N ALA A 52 12.10 11.20 9.41
CA ALA A 52 10.83 11.93 9.42
C ALA A 52 9.66 10.94 9.39
N SER A 53 8.53 11.28 10.04
CA SER A 53 7.32 10.46 10.03
C SER A 53 6.07 11.31 10.02
N TRP A 54 5.08 10.91 9.20
CA TRP A 54 3.77 11.55 9.08
C TRP A 54 2.64 10.54 9.26
N TYR A 55 1.46 11.02 9.66
CA TYR A 55 0.27 10.22 9.98
C TYR A 55 -0.97 10.73 9.26
N ASP A 56 -0.83 11.73 8.39
CA ASP A 56 -1.89 12.49 7.74
C ASP A 56 -2.02 12.22 6.24
N VAL A 57 -1.26 11.27 5.71
CA VAL A 57 -1.31 10.87 4.30
C VAL A 57 -1.62 9.37 4.16
N PHE A 58 -2.54 9.03 3.26
CA PHE A 58 -2.93 7.66 2.90
C PHE A 58 -3.45 6.80 4.05
N ASP A 59 -3.98 7.40 5.14
CA ASP A 59 -4.49 6.72 6.34
C ASP A 59 -3.49 5.69 6.92
N THR A 60 -2.20 6.03 6.86
CA THR A 60 -1.12 5.16 7.32
C THR A 60 0.03 5.97 7.93
N VAL A 61 1.00 5.26 8.50
CA VAL A 61 2.27 5.87 8.93
C VAL A 61 3.23 5.85 7.76
N THR A 62 3.70 7.04 7.36
CA THR A 62 4.80 7.18 6.41
C THR A 62 6.06 7.52 7.17
N THR A 63 7.15 6.79 6.93
CA THR A 63 8.45 7.05 7.55
C THR A 63 9.51 7.09 6.48
N VAL A 64 10.32 8.15 6.51
CA VAL A 64 11.51 8.31 5.67
C VAL A 64 12.74 8.30 6.56
N ILE A 65 13.74 7.52 6.18
CA ILE A 65 15.02 7.42 6.86
C ILE A 65 16.10 7.70 5.83
N GLY A 66 16.98 8.66 6.10
CA GLY A 66 18.02 9.03 5.16
C GLY A 66 19.19 9.75 5.82
N TYR A 67 20.06 10.29 4.99
CA TYR A 67 21.25 11.01 5.41
C TYR A 67 21.27 12.40 4.77
N ALA A 68 21.68 13.41 5.52
CA ALA A 68 21.86 14.77 5.02
C ALA A 68 23.09 15.44 5.63
N SER A 69 23.56 16.49 4.98
CA SER A 69 24.71 17.28 5.45
C SER A 69 24.36 18.18 6.64
N SER A 70 23.08 18.46 6.86
CA SER A 70 22.54 19.23 7.99
C SER A 70 21.05 18.95 8.21
N GLU A 71 20.55 19.24 9.41
CA GLU A 71 19.14 19.16 9.77
C GLU A 71 18.28 20.11 8.89
N GLU A 72 18.76 21.34 8.63
CA GLU A 72 18.06 22.29 7.76
C GLU A 72 17.87 21.76 6.33
N GLU A 73 18.87 21.10 5.77
CA GLU A 73 18.78 20.44 4.46
C GLU A 73 17.79 19.30 4.48
N TRP A 74 17.84 18.46 5.53
CA TRP A 74 16.90 17.36 5.73
C TRP A 74 15.46 17.86 5.81
N ASP A 75 15.18 18.83 6.70
CA ASP A 75 13.85 19.38 6.92
C ASP A 75 13.26 19.96 5.63
N ARG A 76 14.05 20.73 4.88
CA ARG A 76 13.62 21.29 3.60
C ARG A 76 13.22 20.21 2.58
N GLN A 77 13.99 19.13 2.50
CA GLN A 77 13.68 18.00 1.60
C GLN A 77 12.44 17.25 2.07
N MET A 78 12.28 17.06 3.38
CA MET A 78 11.14 16.35 3.96
C MET A 78 9.84 17.15 3.84
N ASP A 79 9.89 18.46 4.00
CA ASP A 79 8.73 19.33 3.78
C ASP A 79 8.24 19.22 2.32
N ALA A 80 9.13 19.24 1.35
CA ALA A 80 8.79 19.10 -0.06
C ALA A 80 8.23 17.70 -0.38
N LEU A 81 8.84 16.65 0.18
CA LEU A 81 8.40 15.26 0.02
C LEU A 81 7.01 15.04 0.63
N HIS A 82 6.77 15.58 1.82
CA HIS A 82 5.46 15.51 2.48
C HIS A 82 4.37 16.22 1.68
N GLN A 83 4.69 17.40 1.12
CA GLN A 83 3.76 18.12 0.25
C GLN A 83 3.40 17.31 -0.99
N ASP A 84 4.39 16.70 -1.68
CA ASP A 84 4.14 15.85 -2.83
C ASP A 84 3.24 14.66 -2.46
N LEU A 85 3.51 13.98 -1.32
CA LEU A 85 2.67 12.88 -0.83
C LEU A 85 1.24 13.33 -0.52
N ALA A 86 1.06 14.53 0.04
CA ALA A 86 -0.26 15.08 0.33
C ALA A 86 -1.06 15.37 -0.95
N GLU A 87 -0.41 15.82 -2.03
CA GLU A 87 -1.05 16.00 -3.33
C GLU A 87 -1.49 14.66 -3.93
N TYR A 88 -0.64 13.62 -3.91
CA TYR A 88 -1.02 12.28 -4.34
C TYR A 88 -2.14 11.67 -3.48
N HIS A 89 -2.12 11.89 -2.17
CA HIS A 89 -3.18 11.47 -1.27
C HIS A 89 -4.53 12.04 -1.70
N GLN A 90 -4.61 13.35 -1.95
CA GLN A 90 -5.85 13.99 -2.39
C GLN A 90 -6.32 13.47 -3.76
N LEU A 91 -5.42 13.29 -4.72
CA LEU A 91 -5.74 12.80 -6.06
C LEU A 91 -6.25 11.36 -6.06
N TYR A 92 -5.71 10.49 -5.21
CA TYR A 92 -6.01 9.06 -5.18
C TYR A 92 -7.08 8.67 -4.17
N ASP A 93 -7.62 9.66 -3.41
CA ASP A 93 -8.71 9.43 -2.46
C ASP A 93 -10.01 9.09 -3.19
N ILE A 94 -10.61 7.94 -2.83
CA ILE A 94 -11.91 7.49 -3.33
C ILE A 94 -13.05 7.78 -2.36
N TYR A 95 -12.75 8.28 -1.15
CA TYR A 95 -13.70 8.49 -0.05
C TYR A 95 -14.10 9.94 0.13
N ASN A 96 -13.18 10.89 -0.10
CA ASN A 96 -13.38 12.30 0.18
C ASN A 96 -13.22 13.17 -1.06
N HIS A 97 -14.06 14.20 -1.14
CA HIS A 97 -13.92 15.29 -2.11
C HIS A 97 -13.01 16.39 -1.54
N TYR A 98 -12.17 16.97 -2.40
CA TYR A 98 -11.33 18.13 -2.07
C TYR A 98 -11.68 19.31 -2.98
N GLU A 99 -11.93 20.49 -2.40
CA GLU A 99 -12.30 21.67 -3.16
C GLU A 99 -11.22 22.05 -4.17
N GLY A 100 -11.60 22.16 -5.43
CA GLY A 100 -10.70 22.52 -6.53
C GLY A 100 -9.83 21.35 -7.05
N VAL A 101 -9.99 20.14 -6.54
CA VAL A 101 -9.28 18.94 -6.99
C VAL A 101 -10.28 17.94 -7.57
N THR A 102 -10.13 17.58 -8.84
CA THR A 102 -10.84 16.43 -9.40
C THR A 102 -10.04 15.17 -9.08
N ASN A 103 -10.56 14.32 -8.21
CA ASN A 103 -9.90 13.12 -7.73
C ASN A 103 -10.67 11.82 -8.06
N LEU A 104 -10.23 10.68 -7.56
CA LEU A 104 -10.89 9.39 -7.83
C LEU A 104 -12.29 9.30 -7.19
N TYR A 105 -12.56 10.02 -6.09
CA TYR A 105 -13.91 10.16 -5.54
C TYR A 105 -14.87 10.79 -6.54
N ASP A 106 -14.44 11.86 -7.22
CA ASP A 106 -15.25 12.56 -8.23
C ASP A 106 -15.43 11.70 -9.47
N LEU A 107 -14.40 10.98 -9.92
CA LEU A 107 -14.48 10.04 -11.04
C LEU A 107 -15.51 8.95 -10.76
N ASN A 108 -15.49 8.31 -9.62
CA ASN A 108 -16.44 7.26 -9.24
C ASN A 108 -17.91 7.73 -9.25
N ARG A 109 -18.16 9.03 -9.27
CA ARG A 109 -19.51 9.63 -9.25
C ARG A 109 -19.94 10.26 -10.56
N SER A 110 -19.01 10.60 -11.43
CA SER A 110 -19.31 11.39 -12.61
C SER A 110 -18.83 10.80 -13.94
N ALA A 111 -17.82 9.92 -13.92
CA ALA A 111 -17.19 9.45 -15.15
C ALA A 111 -18.10 8.58 -16.03
N ALA A 112 -19.14 7.97 -15.49
CA ALA A 112 -20.15 7.25 -16.27
C ALA A 112 -21.15 8.19 -16.99
N GLN A 113 -21.22 9.47 -16.58
CA GLN A 113 -22.12 10.45 -17.20
C GLN A 113 -21.48 11.15 -18.41
N GLY A 114 -20.17 11.02 -18.57
CA GLY A 114 -19.38 11.57 -19.67
C GLY A 114 -17.90 11.66 -19.30
N PRO A 115 -17.03 11.94 -20.29
CA PRO A 115 -15.59 12.09 -20.05
C PRO A 115 -15.29 13.20 -19.04
N VAL A 116 -14.45 12.90 -18.05
CA VAL A 116 -14.03 13.81 -16.99
C VAL A 116 -12.54 14.11 -17.16
N ALA A 117 -12.18 15.39 -17.19
CA ALA A 117 -10.78 15.82 -17.24
C ALA A 117 -10.09 15.54 -15.88
N VAL A 118 -8.89 14.99 -15.92
CA VAL A 118 -8.12 14.59 -14.74
C VAL A 118 -6.73 15.17 -14.73
N ASP A 119 -6.13 15.25 -13.53
CA ASP A 119 -4.69 15.52 -13.38
C ASP A 119 -3.87 14.41 -14.07
N GLN A 120 -2.73 14.77 -14.67
CA GLN A 120 -1.86 13.82 -15.36
C GLN A 120 -1.41 12.66 -14.45
N ARG A 121 -1.22 12.90 -13.17
CA ARG A 121 -0.84 11.88 -12.19
C ARG A 121 -1.92 10.80 -11.99
N ILE A 122 -3.20 11.16 -12.13
CA ILE A 122 -4.30 10.18 -12.16
C ILE A 122 -4.25 9.38 -13.47
N MET A 123 -4.07 10.06 -14.60
CA MET A 123 -3.96 9.39 -15.90
C MET A 123 -2.81 8.38 -15.90
N ASP A 124 -1.63 8.78 -15.46
CA ASP A 124 -0.43 7.92 -15.40
C ASP A 124 -0.66 6.69 -14.52
N LEU A 125 -1.27 6.88 -13.32
CA LEU A 125 -1.63 5.75 -12.45
C LEU A 125 -2.60 4.77 -13.13
N LEU A 126 -3.62 5.28 -13.83
CA LEU A 126 -4.62 4.44 -14.47
C LEU A 126 -4.08 3.72 -15.70
N VAL A 127 -3.20 4.36 -16.48
CA VAL A 127 -2.46 3.72 -17.59
C VAL A 127 -1.59 2.58 -17.07
N GLU A 128 -0.78 2.83 -16.04
CA GLU A 128 0.06 1.81 -15.39
C GLU A 128 -0.80 0.67 -14.81
N SER A 129 -1.95 1.01 -14.20
CA SER A 129 -2.88 0.02 -13.64
C SER A 129 -3.44 -0.92 -14.72
N LYS A 130 -3.76 -0.40 -15.91
CA LYS A 130 -4.18 -1.24 -17.05
C LYS A 130 -3.05 -2.15 -17.55
N GLU A 131 -1.82 -1.70 -17.51
CA GLU A 131 -0.66 -2.54 -17.86
C GLU A 131 -0.40 -3.60 -16.79
N MET A 132 -0.50 -3.25 -15.50
CA MET A 132 -0.42 -4.22 -14.40
C MET A 132 -1.54 -5.28 -14.48
N TYR A 133 -2.76 -4.90 -14.87
CA TYR A 133 -3.83 -5.86 -15.11
C TYR A 133 -3.42 -6.91 -16.15
N LYS A 134 -2.84 -6.50 -17.28
CA LYS A 134 -2.37 -7.42 -18.34
C LYS A 134 -1.24 -8.32 -17.85
N THR A 135 -0.21 -7.73 -17.25
CA THR A 135 1.00 -8.44 -16.80
C THR A 135 0.72 -9.44 -15.67
N THR A 136 -0.27 -9.17 -14.84
CA THR A 136 -0.71 -10.08 -13.77
C THR A 136 -1.81 -11.06 -14.19
N SER A 137 -2.18 -11.10 -15.47
CA SER A 137 -3.27 -11.92 -15.99
C SER A 137 -4.60 -11.63 -15.26
N GLY A 138 -4.92 -10.36 -15.07
CA GLY A 138 -6.17 -9.89 -14.45
C GLY A 138 -6.23 -9.98 -12.93
N LYS A 139 -5.14 -10.37 -12.26
CA LYS A 139 -5.14 -10.53 -10.79
C LYS A 139 -5.06 -9.21 -10.03
N MET A 140 -4.51 -8.18 -10.65
CA MET A 140 -4.52 -6.83 -10.16
C MET A 140 -5.47 -6.00 -11.02
N ASN A 141 -6.57 -5.52 -10.41
CA ASN A 141 -7.64 -4.83 -11.12
C ASN A 141 -8.16 -3.63 -10.31
N VAL A 142 -7.84 -2.42 -10.74
CA VAL A 142 -8.33 -1.19 -10.10
C VAL A 142 -9.80 -0.91 -10.36
N ALA A 143 -10.42 -1.57 -11.35
CA ALA A 143 -11.86 -1.51 -11.63
C ALA A 143 -12.69 -2.44 -10.71
N PHE A 144 -12.09 -3.02 -9.66
CA PHE A 144 -12.76 -3.93 -8.72
C PHE A 144 -13.51 -3.20 -7.58
N GLY A 145 -13.61 -1.87 -7.67
CA GLY A 145 -14.19 -1.02 -6.64
C GLY A 145 -15.65 -1.33 -6.30
N ALA A 146 -16.47 -1.74 -7.27
CA ALA A 146 -17.86 -2.13 -7.01
C ALA A 146 -17.99 -3.28 -5.98
N VAL A 147 -17.09 -4.26 -6.03
CA VAL A 147 -17.03 -5.35 -5.04
C VAL A 147 -16.39 -4.88 -3.73
N LEU A 148 -15.30 -4.11 -3.82
CA LEU A 148 -14.55 -3.66 -2.65
C LEU A 148 -15.36 -2.68 -1.78
N SER A 149 -16.23 -1.86 -2.37
CA SER A 149 -17.12 -0.96 -1.62
C SER A 149 -18.08 -1.74 -0.70
N ILE A 150 -18.62 -2.88 -1.16
CA ILE A 150 -19.46 -3.74 -0.34
C ILE A 150 -18.67 -4.28 0.87
N TRP A 151 -17.44 -4.77 0.63
CA TRP A 151 -16.58 -5.23 1.71
C TRP A 151 -16.20 -4.11 2.69
N HIS A 152 -15.98 -2.89 2.17
CA HIS A 152 -15.72 -1.73 3.01
C HIS A 152 -16.88 -1.45 3.95
N ASP A 153 -18.12 -1.39 3.44
CA ASP A 153 -19.31 -1.12 4.26
C ASP A 153 -19.52 -2.17 5.36
N TYR A 154 -19.38 -3.44 5.04
CA TYR A 154 -19.48 -4.53 6.02
C TYR A 154 -18.35 -4.49 7.05
N ARG A 155 -17.14 -4.13 6.65
CA ARG A 155 -16.01 -3.96 7.56
C ARG A 155 -16.26 -2.80 8.52
N GLU A 156 -16.69 -1.64 8.03
CA GLU A 156 -16.99 -0.47 8.87
C GLU A 156 -18.14 -0.76 9.84
N ALA A 157 -19.20 -1.42 9.38
CA ALA A 157 -20.28 -1.85 10.26
C ALA A 157 -19.78 -2.79 11.37
N GLY A 158 -18.94 -3.76 11.04
CA GLY A 158 -18.36 -4.70 12.00
C GLY A 158 -17.35 -4.05 12.97
N LEU A 159 -16.62 -3.02 12.55
CA LEU A 159 -15.75 -2.24 13.44
C LEU A 159 -16.56 -1.39 14.42
N ASN A 160 -17.67 -0.82 13.97
CA ASN A 160 -18.56 0.00 14.80
C ASN A 160 -19.38 -0.85 15.80
N ASP A 161 -19.79 -2.06 15.40
CA ASP A 161 -20.51 -3.01 16.24
C ASP A 161 -20.01 -4.44 16.02
N PRO A 162 -18.94 -4.86 16.73
CA PRO A 162 -18.33 -6.18 16.55
C PRO A 162 -19.27 -7.35 16.84
N ASP A 163 -20.27 -7.17 17.73
CA ASP A 163 -21.22 -8.22 18.08
C ASP A 163 -22.24 -8.50 16.96
N SER A 164 -22.45 -7.52 16.07
CA SER A 164 -23.32 -7.64 14.89
C SER A 164 -22.54 -7.84 13.58
N ALA A 165 -21.23 -8.05 13.62
CA ALA A 165 -20.40 -8.20 12.44
C ALA A 165 -20.88 -9.36 11.55
N GLN A 166 -21.03 -9.10 10.24
CA GLN A 166 -21.51 -10.06 9.25
C GLN A 166 -20.62 -10.06 8.02
N LEU A 167 -20.68 -11.13 7.24
CA LEU A 167 -20.07 -11.17 5.91
C LEU A 167 -21.08 -10.69 4.86
N PRO A 168 -20.61 -10.03 3.80
CA PRO A 168 -21.47 -9.68 2.67
C PRO A 168 -22.14 -10.93 2.07
N PRO A 169 -23.42 -10.86 1.68
CA PRO A 169 -24.05 -11.95 0.94
C PRO A 169 -23.32 -12.20 -0.38
N MET A 170 -23.06 -13.48 -0.68
CA MET A 170 -22.35 -13.86 -1.92
C MET A 170 -23.08 -13.38 -3.19
N GLU A 171 -24.41 -13.35 -3.15
CA GLU A 171 -25.24 -12.85 -4.26
C GLU A 171 -24.93 -11.37 -4.60
N GLN A 172 -24.73 -10.52 -3.58
CA GLN A 172 -24.37 -9.11 -3.80
C GLN A 172 -22.96 -8.99 -4.40
N LEU A 173 -22.00 -9.79 -3.92
CA LEU A 173 -20.64 -9.78 -4.44
C LEU A 173 -20.58 -10.26 -5.91
N ILE A 174 -21.37 -11.29 -6.25
CA ILE A 174 -21.46 -11.79 -7.63
C ILE A 174 -22.06 -10.71 -8.54
N ALA A 175 -23.18 -10.10 -8.13
CA ALA A 175 -23.80 -9.03 -8.91
C ALA A 175 -22.83 -7.86 -9.13
N ALA A 176 -22.16 -7.39 -8.09
CA ALA A 176 -21.17 -6.32 -8.20
C ALA A 176 -19.96 -6.69 -9.09
N SER A 177 -19.59 -7.96 -9.13
CA SER A 177 -18.47 -8.42 -9.97
C SER A 177 -18.73 -8.32 -11.48
N GLU A 178 -19.98 -8.22 -11.90
CA GLU A 178 -20.37 -8.00 -13.30
C GLU A 178 -19.95 -6.58 -13.79
N HIS A 179 -19.69 -5.64 -12.87
CA HIS A 179 -19.31 -4.24 -13.12
C HIS A 179 -17.81 -3.97 -12.89
N CYS A 180 -16.97 -4.98 -12.99
CA CYS A 180 -15.54 -4.90 -12.68
C CYS A 180 -14.63 -5.07 -13.91
N SER A 181 -15.14 -4.84 -15.12
CA SER A 181 -14.34 -4.95 -16.34
C SER A 181 -13.38 -3.77 -16.45
N ILE A 182 -12.08 -4.05 -16.54
CA ILE A 182 -11.05 -3.01 -16.79
C ILE A 182 -11.20 -2.38 -18.17
N ASP A 183 -11.87 -3.06 -19.09
CA ASP A 183 -12.09 -2.55 -20.46
C ASP A 183 -13.13 -1.44 -20.48
N ASP A 184 -14.02 -1.38 -19.48
CA ASP A 184 -15.00 -0.30 -19.31
C ASP A 184 -14.39 0.99 -18.71
N LEU A 185 -13.14 0.92 -18.23
CA LEU A 185 -12.32 2.09 -17.92
C LEU A 185 -11.69 2.62 -19.21
N VAL A 186 -12.27 3.68 -19.78
CA VAL A 186 -11.80 4.30 -21.02
C VAL A 186 -10.91 5.49 -20.69
N LEU A 187 -9.67 5.46 -21.17
CA LEU A 187 -8.69 6.54 -21.00
C LEU A 187 -8.43 7.21 -22.35
N ASP A 188 -8.53 8.53 -22.39
CA ASP A 188 -8.11 9.37 -23.51
C ASP A 188 -6.92 10.21 -23.04
N GLU A 189 -5.70 9.71 -23.29
CA GLU A 189 -4.45 10.35 -22.87
C GLU A 189 -4.20 11.65 -23.62
N GLU A 190 -4.70 11.80 -24.87
CA GLU A 190 -4.52 13.02 -25.65
C GLU A 190 -5.43 14.14 -25.11
N ALA A 191 -6.69 13.80 -24.78
CA ALA A 191 -7.63 14.74 -24.20
C ALA A 191 -7.48 14.91 -22.69
N GLY A 192 -6.72 14.04 -22.00
CA GLY A 192 -6.56 14.03 -20.55
C GLY A 192 -7.85 13.69 -19.83
N THR A 193 -8.68 12.78 -20.37
CA THR A 193 -9.99 12.46 -19.81
C THR A 193 -10.17 10.98 -19.51
N VAL A 194 -11.04 10.71 -18.52
CA VAL A 194 -11.46 9.37 -18.09
C VAL A 194 -12.96 9.25 -18.24
N TYR A 195 -13.43 8.11 -18.77
CA TYR A 195 -14.83 7.77 -18.93
C TYR A 195 -15.09 6.31 -18.49
N PHE A 196 -16.23 6.05 -17.87
CA PHE A 196 -16.68 4.70 -17.53
C PHE A 196 -17.80 4.27 -18.50
N ALA A 197 -17.54 3.20 -19.23
CA ALA A 197 -18.53 2.63 -20.16
C ALA A 197 -19.65 1.85 -19.44
N ASP A 198 -19.38 1.39 -18.21
CA ASP A 198 -20.36 0.81 -17.29
C ASP A 198 -20.71 1.85 -16.20
N ASP A 199 -22.01 2.08 -15.96
CA ASP A 199 -22.51 3.07 -15.01
C ASP A 199 -22.36 2.67 -13.53
N GLN A 200 -22.00 1.42 -13.26
CA GLN A 200 -21.74 0.89 -11.92
C GLN A 200 -20.26 0.60 -11.67
N LEU A 201 -19.39 0.82 -12.67
CA LEU A 201 -17.96 0.71 -12.49
C LEU A 201 -17.49 1.68 -11.39
N GLN A 202 -16.65 1.18 -10.49
CA GLN A 202 -15.97 1.97 -9.47
C GLN A 202 -14.48 1.62 -9.45
N LEU A 203 -13.66 2.65 -9.31
CA LEU A 203 -12.22 2.49 -9.10
C LEU A 203 -11.90 2.32 -7.63
N ASP A 204 -10.98 1.41 -7.35
CA ASP A 204 -10.27 1.30 -6.08
C ASP A 204 -8.78 1.06 -6.36
N VAL A 205 -7.97 2.03 -6.01
CA VAL A 205 -6.51 2.00 -6.24
C VAL A 205 -5.72 1.60 -4.99
N GLY A 206 -6.37 1.13 -3.94
CA GLY A 206 -5.74 0.79 -2.67
C GLY A 206 -4.60 -0.23 -2.78
N SER A 207 -4.61 -1.08 -3.80
CA SER A 207 -3.56 -2.07 -4.06
C SER A 207 -2.29 -1.49 -4.72
N VAL A 208 -2.38 -0.32 -5.36
CA VAL A 208 -1.29 0.24 -6.17
C VAL A 208 -0.95 1.69 -5.80
N GLY A 209 -1.95 2.48 -5.42
CA GLY A 209 -1.82 3.94 -5.29
C GLY A 209 -0.72 4.39 -4.35
N LYS A 210 -0.60 3.76 -3.17
CA LYS A 210 0.46 4.10 -2.20
C LYS A 210 1.86 3.80 -2.75
N GLY A 211 2.05 2.62 -3.33
CA GLY A 211 3.35 2.24 -3.89
C GLY A 211 3.75 3.11 -5.07
N TYR A 212 2.78 3.42 -5.95
CA TYR A 212 3.01 4.31 -7.08
C TYR A 212 3.35 5.75 -6.62
N ALA A 213 2.58 6.30 -5.67
CA ALA A 213 2.86 7.64 -5.12
C ALA A 213 4.26 7.72 -4.50
N VAL A 214 4.64 6.72 -3.69
CA VAL A 214 5.99 6.68 -3.08
C VAL A 214 7.08 6.65 -4.14
N GLU A 215 6.93 5.85 -5.20
CA GLU A 215 7.90 5.80 -6.30
C GLU A 215 8.04 7.16 -7.00
N MET A 216 6.90 7.81 -7.33
CA MET A 216 6.93 9.12 -8.01
C MET A 216 7.53 10.21 -7.14
N VAL A 217 7.19 10.24 -5.85
CA VAL A 217 7.71 11.21 -4.90
C VAL A 217 9.20 10.98 -4.62
N ALA A 218 9.65 9.72 -4.56
CA ALA A 218 11.07 9.39 -4.43
C ALA A 218 11.86 9.90 -5.64
N ARG A 219 11.39 9.66 -6.86
CA ARG A 219 12.01 10.18 -8.09
C ARG A 219 12.10 11.71 -8.09
N ALA A 220 11.00 12.39 -7.73
CA ALA A 220 10.99 13.84 -7.65
C ALA A 220 11.96 14.37 -6.57
N ALA A 221 12.08 13.66 -5.45
CA ALA A 221 13.05 14.00 -4.40
C ALA A 221 14.50 13.81 -4.87
N GLU A 222 14.79 12.73 -5.61
CA GLU A 222 16.11 12.52 -6.24
C GLU A 222 16.45 13.65 -7.23
N GLU A 223 15.49 14.06 -8.08
CA GLU A 223 15.67 15.18 -9.01
C GLU A 223 15.92 16.51 -8.29
N ARG A 224 15.37 16.70 -7.08
CA ARG A 224 15.64 17.84 -6.20
C ARG A 224 16.98 17.74 -5.46
N GLY A 225 17.68 16.62 -5.59
CA GLY A 225 19.01 16.41 -5.02
C GLY A 225 19.00 15.65 -3.69
N LEU A 226 17.91 14.95 -3.30
CA LEU A 226 17.93 14.00 -2.19
C LEU A 226 18.81 12.81 -2.59
N ALA A 227 20.02 12.76 -2.06
CA ALA A 227 21.03 11.78 -2.47
C ALA A 227 20.93 10.43 -1.73
N SER A 228 20.21 10.38 -0.60
CA SER A 228 20.11 9.16 0.21
C SER A 228 18.92 9.20 1.17
N ALA A 229 17.90 8.46 0.84
CA ALA A 229 16.78 8.17 1.74
C ALA A 229 16.26 6.73 1.52
#